data_c4dd75b8d78990053c186ac18bc718ab
#
_entry.id   c4dd75b8d78990053c186ac18bc718ab
#
_cell.length_a   1.000
_cell.length_b   1.000
_cell.length_c   1.000
_cell.angle_alpha   90.00
_cell.angle_beta   90.00
_cell.angle_gamma   90.00
#
_symmetry.space_group_name_H-M   'P 1'
#
loop_
_entity.id
_entity.type
_entity.pdbx_description
1 polymer ?
#
loop_
_entity_poly.entity_id
_entity_poly.type
_entity_poly.pdbx_seq_one_letter_code
_entity_poly.pdbx_strand_id
1 'polypeptide(L)'
;MLTESLVIAGAIVVLVILTLIGLMSRYRRCASDEILVVFGKTGKKVGINPATGKKETTILPSKIIHGGGTFVFPVIQDWKKMSLKPIQIQTEVTGVSSQMIKVKIPVTLTTGIGTTDVLMQNAASRFLTAKPEEISAQITDILIGETRALMATMTIEEINADRIKFLGNAKENIETELNKVGFSIININNADITDDADYIKNLGKKAATKAKAQAEADIAEEEKKGDIQIAETKKEKAIAVAAAEKDQATQVAQTKQEQEVKVAEIEKNKAISLAEADKTKESEVANQQADKEAATAAAQARSAAAVAKSEADALAAQAEAEAEKNIRMAKAEQQQEAE
;
A
#
# COMPACT_ATOMS: atom_id res chain seq x y z
N MET A 1 24.38 3.45 -76.04
CA MET A 1 25.22 3.63 -74.78
C MET A 1 24.60 4.57 -73.80
N LEU A 2 24.24 5.84 -74.09
CA LEU A 2 23.61 6.77 -73.16
C LEU A 2 22.23 6.32 -72.61
N THR A 3 21.40 5.76 -73.46
CA THR A 3 20.07 5.26 -73.10
C THR A 3 20.13 4.01 -72.18
N GLU A 4 21.09 3.13 -72.43
CA GLU A 4 21.29 1.92 -71.60
C GLU A 4 21.83 2.25 -70.23
N SER A 5 22.76 3.20 -70.13
CA SER A 5 23.27 3.67 -68.88
C SER A 5 22.19 4.38 -68.03
N LEU A 6 21.27 5.11 -68.68
CA LEU A 6 20.14 5.76 -68.01
C LEU A 6 19.08 4.76 -67.49
N VAL A 7 18.84 3.69 -68.25
CA VAL A 7 17.96 2.59 -67.83
C VAL A 7 18.58 1.80 -66.68
N ILE A 8 19.87 1.54 -66.70
CA ILE A 8 20.60 0.87 -65.59
C ILE A 8 20.59 1.73 -64.33
N ALA A 9 20.83 3.03 -64.46
CA ALA A 9 20.78 3.97 -63.32
C ALA A 9 19.35 4.02 -62.71
N GLY A 10 18.32 4.07 -63.53
CA GLY A 10 16.93 4.03 -63.09
C GLY A 10 16.58 2.71 -62.35
N ALA A 11 17.04 1.58 -62.88
CA ALA A 11 16.83 0.28 -62.23
C ALA A 11 17.53 0.20 -60.86
N ILE A 12 18.74 0.74 -60.74
CA ILE A 12 19.48 0.81 -59.47
C ILE A 12 18.72 1.68 -58.44
N VAL A 13 18.21 2.84 -58.85
CA VAL A 13 17.42 3.73 -57.96
C VAL A 13 16.15 3.02 -57.49
N VAL A 14 15.42 2.36 -58.38
CA VAL A 14 14.22 1.59 -58.00
C VAL A 14 14.58 0.48 -57.00
N LEU A 15 15.68 -0.25 -57.23
CA LEU A 15 16.13 -1.32 -56.35
C LEU A 15 16.53 -0.78 -54.99
N VAL A 16 17.19 0.38 -54.90
CA VAL A 16 17.53 1.07 -53.64
C VAL A 16 16.26 1.51 -52.88
N ILE A 17 15.29 2.05 -53.59
CA ILE A 17 14.01 2.46 -52.99
C ILE A 17 13.28 1.24 -52.45
N LEU A 18 13.20 0.16 -53.18
CA LEU A 18 12.55 -1.08 -52.74
C LEU A 18 13.25 -1.69 -51.52
N THR A 19 14.58 -1.67 -51.49
CA THR A 19 15.35 -2.14 -50.32
C THR A 19 15.13 -1.24 -49.09
N LEU A 20 15.09 0.08 -49.26
CA LEU A 20 14.78 1.02 -48.17
C LEU A 20 13.36 0.81 -47.63
N ILE A 21 12.36 0.67 -48.52
CA ILE A 21 10.98 0.36 -48.09
C ILE A 21 10.94 -0.99 -47.36
N GLY A 22 11.63 -2.00 -47.87
CA GLY A 22 11.78 -3.30 -47.21
C GLY A 22 12.40 -3.19 -45.80
N LEU A 23 13.45 -2.41 -45.64
CA LEU A 23 14.09 -2.16 -44.36
C LEU A 23 13.14 -1.40 -43.42
N MET A 24 12.50 -0.33 -43.84
CA MET A 24 11.58 0.46 -43.01
C MET A 24 10.38 -0.38 -42.56
N SER A 25 9.88 -1.32 -43.37
CA SER A 25 8.80 -2.22 -42.99
C SER A 25 9.16 -3.19 -41.87
N ARG A 26 10.45 -3.34 -41.57
CA ARG A 26 10.99 -4.21 -40.50
C ARG A 26 11.18 -3.49 -39.18
N TYR A 27 11.00 -2.18 -39.13
CA TYR A 27 11.04 -1.42 -37.91
C TYR A 27 9.73 -1.62 -37.16
N ARG A 28 9.83 -2.19 -35.96
CA ARG A 28 8.68 -2.43 -35.06
C ARG A 28 8.74 -1.48 -33.88
N ARG A 29 7.63 -0.78 -33.66
CA ARG A 29 7.46 0.13 -32.52
C ARG A 29 6.74 -0.59 -31.40
N CYS A 30 7.18 -0.31 -30.19
CA CYS A 30 6.57 -0.77 -28.95
C CYS A 30 5.88 0.40 -28.27
N ALA A 31 4.60 0.24 -27.93
CA ALA A 31 3.88 1.20 -27.10
C ALA A 31 4.35 1.09 -25.65
N SER A 32 4.06 2.10 -24.83
CA SER A 32 4.49 2.11 -23.43
C SER A 32 3.73 1.12 -22.54
N ASP A 33 2.55 0.69 -22.97
CA ASP A 33 1.69 -0.29 -22.29
C ASP A 33 1.92 -1.73 -22.75
N GLU A 34 2.92 -1.93 -23.62
CA GLU A 34 3.29 -3.24 -24.17
C GLU A 34 4.79 -3.47 -24.06
N ILE A 35 5.21 -4.71 -24.14
CA ILE A 35 6.59 -5.11 -24.42
C ILE A 35 6.65 -5.82 -25.76
N LEU A 36 7.72 -5.54 -26.50
CA LEU A 36 8.05 -6.22 -27.74
C LEU A 36 9.11 -7.27 -27.44
N VAL A 37 8.74 -8.53 -27.61
CA VAL A 37 9.64 -9.66 -27.41
C VAL A 37 10.12 -10.13 -28.77
N VAL A 38 11.42 -10.04 -29.01
CA VAL A 38 12.09 -10.54 -30.22
C VAL A 38 12.81 -11.82 -29.84
N PHE A 39 12.51 -12.90 -30.54
CA PHE A 39 13.08 -14.21 -30.29
C PHE A 39 13.70 -14.79 -31.60
N GLY A 40 14.49 -15.84 -31.46
CA GLY A 40 15.32 -16.39 -32.54
C GLY A 40 16.80 -16.10 -32.28
N LYS A 41 17.57 -15.74 -33.29
CA LYS A 41 18.98 -15.39 -33.11
C LYS A 41 19.10 -14.01 -32.48
N THR A 42 19.02 -13.95 -31.12
CA THR A 42 19.18 -12.76 -30.32
C THR A 42 20.64 -12.59 -29.93
N GLY A 43 21.06 -11.34 -29.72
CA GLY A 43 22.47 -11.04 -29.37
C GLY A 43 22.90 -11.64 -28.03
N LYS A 44 24.19 -11.66 -27.81
CA LYS A 44 24.80 -12.08 -26.53
C LYS A 44 24.76 -10.90 -25.56
N LYS A 45 24.21 -11.10 -24.35
CA LYS A 45 24.41 -10.15 -23.22
C LYS A 45 25.63 -10.61 -22.43
N VAL A 46 26.60 -9.70 -22.26
CA VAL A 46 27.74 -9.93 -21.38
C VAL A 46 27.33 -9.44 -19.99
N GLY A 47 27.08 -10.36 -19.10
CA GLY A 47 26.82 -10.10 -17.68
C GLY A 47 28.09 -10.34 -16.86
N ILE A 48 28.23 -9.63 -15.74
CA ILE A 48 29.25 -9.95 -14.74
C ILE A 48 28.56 -10.87 -13.72
N ASN A 49 29.09 -12.09 -13.59
CA ASN A 49 28.60 -13.02 -12.57
C ASN A 49 28.93 -12.47 -11.18
N PRO A 50 27.93 -12.15 -10.33
CA PRO A 50 28.17 -11.56 -9.02
C PRO A 50 28.94 -12.46 -8.06
N ALA A 51 28.95 -13.77 -8.28
CA ALA A 51 29.67 -14.75 -7.45
C ALA A 51 31.14 -14.91 -7.83
N THR A 52 31.51 -14.69 -9.10
CA THR A 52 32.85 -14.95 -9.59
C THR A 52 33.57 -13.74 -10.15
N GLY A 53 32.89 -12.60 -10.33
CA GLY A 53 33.42 -11.35 -10.91
C GLY A 53 33.85 -11.49 -12.38
N LYS A 54 33.62 -12.63 -13.03
CA LYS A 54 33.99 -12.88 -14.43
C LYS A 54 32.86 -12.48 -15.37
N LYS A 55 33.26 -11.93 -16.52
CA LYS A 55 32.31 -11.66 -17.63
C LYS A 55 31.84 -12.98 -18.20
N GLU A 56 30.57 -13.27 -17.99
CA GLU A 56 29.93 -14.45 -18.53
C GLU A 56 29.01 -14.04 -19.67
N THR A 57 29.16 -14.68 -20.81
CA THR A 57 28.33 -14.38 -22.00
C THR A 57 27.13 -15.28 -21.95
N THR A 58 26.00 -14.76 -21.49
CA THR A 58 24.71 -15.49 -21.51
C THR A 58 23.98 -15.19 -22.80
N ILE A 59 23.64 -16.24 -23.54
CA ILE A 59 22.75 -16.15 -24.70
C ILE A 59 21.32 -16.04 -24.14
N LEU A 60 20.73 -14.85 -24.25
CA LEU A 60 19.33 -14.68 -23.88
C LEU A 60 18.43 -15.32 -24.93
N PRO A 61 17.42 -16.10 -24.53
CA PRO A 61 16.48 -16.72 -25.46
C PRO A 61 15.63 -15.70 -26.22
N SER A 62 15.46 -14.50 -25.67
CA SER A 62 14.71 -13.41 -26.26
C SER A 62 15.30 -12.05 -25.87
N LYS A 63 15.11 -11.07 -26.74
CA LYS A 63 15.40 -9.65 -26.49
C LYS A 63 14.08 -8.94 -26.21
N ILE A 64 13.97 -8.32 -25.06
CA ILE A 64 12.77 -7.57 -24.66
C ILE A 64 13.04 -6.08 -24.86
N ILE A 65 12.03 -5.39 -25.37
CA ILE A 65 12.06 -3.95 -25.61
C ILE A 65 10.79 -3.37 -24.98
N HIS A 66 10.98 -2.48 -24.02
CA HIS A 66 9.93 -1.72 -23.39
C HIS A 66 10.07 -0.26 -23.79
N GLY A 67 9.12 0.24 -24.58
CA GLY A 67 9.18 1.56 -25.19
C GLY A 67 10.15 1.62 -26.39
N GLY A 68 9.92 2.57 -27.29
CA GLY A 68 10.74 2.75 -28.47
C GLY A 68 10.48 1.76 -29.59
N GLY A 69 11.55 1.29 -30.23
CA GLY A 69 11.41 0.35 -31.36
C GLY A 69 12.71 -0.36 -31.70
N THR A 70 12.60 -1.41 -32.50
CA THR A 70 13.74 -2.18 -32.97
C THR A 70 13.53 -2.69 -34.38
N PHE A 71 14.63 -2.98 -35.05
CA PHE A 71 14.61 -3.73 -36.31
C PHE A 71 14.57 -5.22 -36.00
N VAL A 72 13.68 -5.92 -36.69
CA VAL A 72 13.56 -7.38 -36.63
C VAL A 72 14.03 -7.95 -37.97
N PHE A 73 15.04 -8.78 -37.92
CA PHE A 73 15.57 -9.42 -39.15
C PHE A 73 14.72 -10.63 -39.53
N PRO A 74 14.09 -10.61 -40.72
CA PRO A 74 13.30 -11.74 -41.17
C PRO A 74 14.19 -12.98 -41.33
N VAL A 75 13.58 -14.17 -41.29
CA VAL A 75 14.22 -15.48 -41.44
C VAL A 75 14.95 -15.95 -40.16
N ILE A 76 15.59 -15.05 -39.42
CA ILE A 76 16.41 -15.40 -38.23
C ILE A 76 15.80 -14.93 -36.92
N GLN A 77 14.87 -13.98 -36.97
CA GLN A 77 14.16 -13.42 -35.81
C GLN A 77 12.67 -13.33 -36.10
N ASP A 78 11.90 -13.57 -35.04
CA ASP A 78 10.48 -13.29 -35.01
C ASP A 78 10.16 -12.43 -33.80
N TRP A 79 8.97 -11.87 -33.75
CA TRP A 79 8.56 -10.95 -32.68
C TRP A 79 7.12 -11.16 -32.30
N LYS A 80 6.83 -10.88 -31.01
CA LYS A 80 5.47 -10.86 -30.50
C LYS A 80 5.34 -9.76 -29.48
N LYS A 81 4.15 -9.18 -29.36
CA LYS A 81 3.83 -8.18 -28.36
C LYS A 81 3.17 -8.85 -27.17
N MET A 82 3.44 -8.34 -25.98
CA MET A 82 2.82 -8.78 -24.75
C MET A 82 2.36 -7.55 -23.98
N SER A 83 1.11 -7.55 -23.50
CA SER A 83 0.51 -6.43 -22.81
C SER A 83 1.02 -6.36 -21.35
N LEU A 84 1.33 -5.15 -20.89
CA LEU A 84 1.67 -4.84 -19.50
C LEU A 84 0.44 -4.44 -18.67
N LYS A 85 -0.75 -4.47 -19.24
CA LYS A 85 -1.97 -4.06 -18.55
C LYS A 85 -2.19 -4.92 -17.30
N PRO A 86 -2.58 -4.29 -16.19
CA PRO A 86 -2.88 -5.01 -14.96
C PRO A 86 -4.03 -6.00 -15.17
N ILE A 87 -3.93 -7.12 -14.49
CA ILE A 87 -4.96 -8.15 -14.41
C ILE A 87 -5.51 -8.12 -12.99
N GLN A 88 -6.82 -8.01 -12.86
CA GLN A 88 -7.50 -8.10 -11.59
C GLN A 88 -8.16 -9.47 -11.46
N ILE A 89 -7.86 -10.13 -10.36
CA ILE A 89 -8.37 -11.46 -10.00
C ILE A 89 -9.17 -11.31 -8.72
N GLN A 90 -10.40 -11.80 -8.74
CA GLN A 90 -11.25 -11.90 -7.56
C GLN A 90 -11.59 -13.36 -7.37
N THR A 91 -11.22 -13.91 -6.23
CA THR A 91 -11.47 -15.32 -5.92
C THR A 91 -11.72 -15.52 -4.43
N GLU A 92 -12.49 -16.53 -4.10
CA GLU A 92 -12.67 -16.99 -2.73
C GLU A 92 -11.73 -18.15 -2.46
N VAL A 93 -10.79 -17.94 -1.54
CA VAL A 93 -9.87 -18.99 -1.13
C VAL A 93 -10.45 -19.74 0.07
N THR A 94 -10.73 -21.00 -0.13
CA THR A 94 -11.13 -21.91 0.94
C THR A 94 -9.95 -22.73 1.41
N GLY A 95 -9.65 -22.65 2.70
CA GLY A 95 -8.53 -23.37 3.33
C GLY A 95 -8.87 -23.80 4.74
N VAL A 96 -7.90 -24.41 5.40
CA VAL A 96 -8.03 -24.88 6.79
C VAL A 96 -6.96 -24.16 7.62
N SER A 97 -7.37 -23.60 8.77
CA SER A 97 -6.44 -22.98 9.72
C SER A 97 -5.59 -24.03 10.44
N SER A 98 -4.58 -23.58 11.19
CA SER A 98 -3.77 -24.47 12.06
C SER A 98 -4.60 -25.25 13.10
N GLN A 99 -5.80 -24.75 13.42
CA GLN A 99 -6.77 -25.35 14.33
C GLN A 99 -7.74 -26.32 13.63
N MET A 100 -7.50 -26.69 12.38
CA MET A 100 -8.37 -27.56 11.57
C MET A 100 -9.76 -26.99 11.28
N ILE A 101 -9.93 -25.68 11.39
CA ILE A 101 -11.18 -24.98 11.10
C ILE A 101 -11.17 -24.52 9.65
N LYS A 102 -12.22 -24.84 8.91
CA LYS A 102 -12.39 -24.44 7.51
C LYS A 102 -12.78 -22.97 7.42
N VAL A 103 -12.00 -22.20 6.69
CA VAL A 103 -12.13 -20.75 6.54
C VAL A 103 -12.23 -20.40 5.07
N LYS A 104 -13.03 -19.40 4.75
CA LYS A 104 -13.20 -18.82 3.43
C LYS A 104 -12.75 -17.36 3.47
N ILE A 105 -11.81 -17.02 2.62
CA ILE A 105 -11.25 -15.68 2.51
C ILE A 105 -11.44 -15.20 1.08
N PRO A 106 -12.33 -14.24 0.82
CA PRO A 106 -12.40 -13.59 -0.49
C PRO A 106 -11.21 -12.64 -0.64
N VAL A 107 -10.41 -12.88 -1.68
CA VAL A 107 -9.18 -12.13 -1.98
C VAL A 107 -9.31 -11.48 -3.36
N THR A 108 -8.94 -10.21 -3.42
CA THR A 108 -8.80 -9.46 -4.66
C THR A 108 -7.32 -9.14 -4.87
N LEU A 109 -6.75 -9.65 -5.94
CA LEU A 109 -5.38 -9.41 -6.36
C LEU A 109 -5.37 -8.61 -7.65
N THR A 110 -4.64 -7.50 -7.68
CA THR A 110 -4.29 -6.78 -8.90
C THR A 110 -2.79 -6.98 -9.14
N THR A 111 -2.46 -7.58 -10.25
CA THR A 111 -1.09 -7.90 -10.63
C THR A 111 -0.83 -7.51 -12.07
N GLY A 112 0.43 -7.37 -12.43
CA GLY A 112 0.87 -7.09 -13.79
C GLY A 112 2.27 -7.62 -14.03
N ILE A 113 2.71 -7.63 -15.27
CA ILE A 113 4.09 -7.98 -15.59
C ILE A 113 5.00 -6.93 -14.95
N GLY A 114 5.99 -7.38 -14.20
CA GLY A 114 6.95 -6.49 -13.55
C GLY A 114 7.81 -5.76 -14.60
N THR A 115 8.14 -4.51 -14.30
CA THR A 115 8.86 -3.61 -15.22
C THR A 115 10.37 -3.79 -15.20
N THR A 116 10.91 -4.69 -14.39
CA THR A 116 12.34 -5.00 -14.39
C THR A 116 12.67 -5.97 -15.52
N ASP A 117 13.88 -5.85 -16.08
CA ASP A 117 14.34 -6.72 -17.19
C ASP A 117 14.18 -8.21 -16.86
N VAL A 118 14.43 -8.60 -15.61
CA VAL A 118 14.35 -10.00 -15.16
C VAL A 118 12.91 -10.50 -15.17
N LEU A 119 11.98 -9.70 -14.63
CA LEU A 119 10.57 -10.08 -14.56
C LEU A 119 9.95 -10.13 -15.95
N MET A 120 10.24 -9.15 -16.80
CA MET A 120 9.79 -9.17 -18.18
C MET A 120 10.32 -10.41 -18.93
N GLN A 121 11.59 -10.79 -18.68
CA GLN A 121 12.19 -11.98 -19.29
C GLN A 121 11.50 -13.28 -18.83
N ASN A 122 11.20 -13.36 -17.51
CA ASN A 122 10.49 -14.50 -16.94
C ASN A 122 9.07 -14.61 -17.54
N ALA A 123 8.34 -13.49 -17.59
CA ALA A 123 7.00 -13.45 -18.18
C ALA A 123 7.01 -13.83 -19.67
N ALA A 124 7.93 -13.24 -20.45
CA ALA A 124 8.05 -13.55 -21.86
C ALA A 124 8.40 -15.03 -22.13
N SER A 125 9.29 -15.61 -21.32
CA SER A 125 9.69 -17.01 -21.48
C SER A 125 8.55 -18.01 -21.27
N ARG A 126 7.55 -17.64 -20.46
CA ARG A 126 6.49 -18.54 -20.01
C ARG A 126 5.15 -18.25 -20.68
N PHE A 127 4.84 -16.96 -20.90
CA PHE A 127 3.51 -16.51 -21.30
C PHE A 127 3.42 -15.80 -22.64
N LEU A 128 4.49 -15.78 -23.43
CA LEU A 128 4.50 -15.08 -24.72
C LEU A 128 3.37 -15.52 -25.67
N THR A 129 2.98 -16.78 -25.60
CA THR A 129 1.93 -17.36 -26.44
C THR A 129 0.63 -17.65 -25.69
N ALA A 130 0.63 -17.49 -24.36
CA ALA A 130 -0.52 -17.78 -23.53
C ALA A 130 -1.63 -16.73 -23.74
N LYS A 131 -2.86 -17.17 -23.62
CA LYS A 131 -4.02 -16.29 -23.64
C LYS A 131 -4.18 -15.60 -22.27
N PRO A 132 -4.83 -14.43 -22.21
CA PRO A 132 -5.06 -13.73 -20.94
C PRO A 132 -5.78 -14.59 -19.90
N GLU A 133 -6.70 -15.45 -20.33
CA GLU A 133 -7.45 -16.35 -19.46
C GLU A 133 -6.56 -17.42 -18.83
N GLU A 134 -5.60 -17.97 -19.60
CA GLU A 134 -4.63 -18.95 -19.11
C GLU A 134 -3.66 -18.33 -18.11
N ILE A 135 -3.24 -17.09 -18.39
CA ILE A 135 -2.40 -16.32 -17.45
C ILE A 135 -3.16 -16.06 -16.14
N SER A 136 -4.40 -15.60 -16.25
CA SER A 136 -5.25 -15.34 -15.08
C SER A 136 -5.48 -16.60 -14.25
N ALA A 137 -5.72 -17.75 -14.90
CA ALA A 137 -5.90 -19.02 -14.20
C ALA A 137 -4.64 -19.44 -13.42
N GLN A 138 -3.46 -19.37 -14.04
CA GLN A 138 -2.20 -19.72 -13.36
C GLN A 138 -1.90 -18.79 -12.19
N ILE A 139 -2.15 -17.48 -12.33
CA ILE A 139 -1.97 -16.54 -11.23
C ILE A 139 -2.97 -16.82 -10.10
N THR A 140 -4.20 -17.19 -10.45
CA THR A 140 -5.24 -17.59 -9.49
C THR A 140 -4.80 -18.83 -8.70
N ASP A 141 -4.23 -19.82 -9.37
CA ASP A 141 -3.73 -21.04 -8.72
C ASP A 141 -2.59 -20.74 -7.74
N ILE A 142 -1.66 -19.86 -8.10
CA ILE A 142 -0.60 -19.39 -7.20
C ILE A 142 -1.22 -18.67 -6.00
N LEU A 143 -2.15 -17.73 -6.23
CA LEU A 143 -2.83 -16.99 -5.18
C LEU A 143 -3.53 -17.93 -4.19
N ILE A 144 -4.27 -18.89 -4.70
CA ILE A 144 -4.98 -19.89 -3.88
C ILE A 144 -3.99 -20.76 -3.12
N GLY A 145 -2.93 -21.23 -3.77
CA GLY A 145 -1.91 -22.09 -3.18
C GLY A 145 -1.20 -21.42 -2.00
N GLU A 146 -0.65 -20.23 -2.22
CA GLU A 146 0.10 -19.50 -1.21
C GLU A 146 -0.80 -19.01 -0.06
N THR A 147 -2.01 -18.56 -0.38
CA THR A 147 -2.97 -18.17 0.65
C THR A 147 -3.36 -19.36 1.52
N ARG A 148 -3.60 -20.55 0.95
CA ARG A 148 -3.89 -21.77 1.71
C ARG A 148 -2.72 -22.21 2.59
N ALA A 149 -1.50 -22.13 2.05
CA ALA A 149 -0.30 -22.46 2.81
C ALA A 149 -0.15 -21.56 4.04
N LEU A 150 -0.37 -20.27 3.86
CA LEU A 150 -0.35 -19.30 4.96
C LEU A 150 -1.46 -19.57 5.99
N MET A 151 -2.70 -19.82 5.52
CA MET A 151 -3.83 -20.15 6.41
C MET A 151 -3.55 -21.36 7.30
N ALA A 152 -2.89 -22.37 6.77
CA ALA A 152 -2.52 -23.58 7.52
C ALA A 152 -1.51 -23.32 8.65
N THR A 153 -0.77 -22.23 8.60
CA THR A 153 0.22 -21.86 9.63
C THR A 153 -0.32 -20.95 10.73
N MET A 154 -1.49 -20.34 10.53
CA MET A 154 -2.07 -19.34 11.44
C MET A 154 -3.36 -19.86 12.08
N THR A 155 -3.65 -19.37 13.29
CA THR A 155 -4.94 -19.61 13.95
C THR A 155 -6.01 -18.71 13.35
N ILE A 156 -7.28 -19.08 13.53
CA ILE A 156 -8.39 -18.26 13.03
C ILE A 156 -8.47 -16.93 13.77
N GLU A 157 -8.08 -16.92 15.04
CA GLU A 157 -7.98 -15.71 15.85
C GLU A 157 -6.93 -14.75 15.29
N GLU A 158 -5.73 -15.25 14.93
CA GLU A 158 -4.66 -14.45 14.35
C GLU A 158 -5.05 -13.87 12.99
N ILE A 159 -5.66 -14.69 12.13
CA ILE A 159 -6.13 -14.24 10.80
C ILE A 159 -7.19 -13.15 10.93
N ASN A 160 -8.09 -13.26 11.91
CA ASN A 160 -9.18 -12.30 12.11
C ASN A 160 -8.75 -11.06 12.89
N ALA A 161 -7.88 -11.19 13.90
CA ALA A 161 -7.45 -10.09 14.76
C ALA A 161 -6.42 -9.18 14.09
N ASP A 162 -5.48 -9.75 13.32
CA ASP A 162 -4.41 -9.00 12.66
C ASP A 162 -4.42 -9.21 11.14
N ARG A 163 -5.45 -8.66 10.50
CA ARG A 163 -5.62 -8.71 9.04
C ARG A 163 -4.46 -8.08 8.29
N ILE A 164 -3.84 -7.05 8.86
CA ILE A 164 -2.72 -6.33 8.23
C ILE A 164 -1.50 -7.24 8.15
N LYS A 165 -1.20 -7.93 9.25
CA LYS A 165 -0.10 -8.91 9.30
C LYS A 165 -0.34 -10.09 8.37
N PHE A 166 -1.57 -10.62 8.35
CA PHE A 166 -1.95 -11.68 7.42
C PHE A 166 -1.75 -11.26 5.97
N LEU A 167 -2.25 -10.08 5.58
CA LEU A 167 -2.08 -9.56 4.22
C LEU A 167 -0.62 -9.27 3.87
N GLY A 168 0.17 -8.79 4.83
CA GLY A 168 1.61 -8.56 4.66
C GLY A 168 2.35 -9.86 4.34
N ASN A 169 2.14 -10.89 5.12
CA ASN A 169 2.73 -12.21 4.92
C ASN A 169 2.23 -12.86 3.61
N ALA A 170 0.92 -12.75 3.32
CA ALA A 170 0.35 -13.25 2.08
C ALA A 170 0.96 -12.55 0.87
N LYS A 171 1.11 -11.22 0.92
CA LYS A 171 1.73 -10.45 -0.14
C LYS A 171 3.16 -10.91 -0.40
N GLU A 172 3.98 -11.06 0.63
CA GLU A 172 5.38 -11.47 0.52
C GLU A 172 5.53 -12.86 -0.11
N ASN A 173 4.75 -13.82 0.35
CA ASN A 173 4.77 -15.17 -0.19
C ASN A 173 4.31 -15.21 -1.65
N ILE A 174 3.17 -14.59 -1.95
CA ILE A 174 2.60 -14.55 -3.30
C ILE A 174 3.53 -13.79 -4.25
N GLU A 175 4.10 -12.66 -3.82
CA GLU A 175 5.03 -11.85 -4.62
C GLU A 175 6.28 -12.65 -4.98
N THR A 176 6.80 -13.43 -4.04
CA THR A 176 7.96 -14.32 -4.29
C THR A 176 7.67 -15.32 -5.40
N GLU A 177 6.50 -15.96 -5.39
CA GLU A 177 6.13 -16.93 -6.41
C GLU A 177 5.76 -16.24 -7.74
N LEU A 178 5.06 -15.12 -7.71
CA LEU A 178 4.74 -14.35 -8.90
C LEU A 178 5.99 -13.79 -9.59
N ASN A 179 7.00 -13.37 -8.84
CA ASN A 179 8.28 -12.92 -9.39
C ASN A 179 9.01 -14.01 -10.19
N LYS A 180 8.89 -15.28 -9.79
CA LYS A 180 9.44 -16.41 -10.55
C LYS A 180 8.83 -16.57 -11.94
N VAL A 181 7.57 -16.17 -12.09
CA VAL A 181 6.85 -16.20 -13.36
C VAL A 181 6.83 -14.84 -14.08
N GLY A 182 7.40 -13.80 -13.46
CA GLY A 182 7.59 -12.49 -14.08
C GLY A 182 6.49 -11.47 -13.79
N PHE A 183 5.61 -11.74 -12.83
CA PHE A 183 4.55 -10.85 -12.40
C PHE A 183 4.91 -10.18 -11.07
N SER A 184 4.39 -8.98 -10.86
CA SER A 184 4.52 -8.23 -9.61
C SER A 184 3.13 -7.86 -9.08
N ILE A 185 3.01 -7.78 -7.76
CA ILE A 185 1.77 -7.36 -7.12
C ILE A 185 1.68 -5.83 -7.16
N ILE A 186 0.57 -5.33 -7.70
CA ILE A 186 0.21 -3.91 -7.64
C ILE A 186 -0.59 -3.64 -6.36
N ASN A 187 -1.60 -4.48 -6.13
CA ASN A 187 -2.43 -4.38 -4.93
C ASN A 187 -2.99 -5.75 -4.55
N ILE A 188 -3.12 -5.99 -3.25
CA ILE A 188 -3.82 -7.15 -2.70
C ILE A 188 -4.74 -6.68 -1.58
N ASN A 189 -5.96 -7.20 -1.57
CA ASN A 189 -6.95 -6.90 -0.55
C ASN A 189 -7.78 -8.15 -0.24
N ASN A 190 -8.28 -8.24 0.98
CA ASN A 190 -9.25 -9.25 1.37
C ASN A 190 -10.53 -8.59 1.89
N ALA A 191 -11.64 -9.24 1.66
CA ALA A 191 -12.91 -8.90 2.29
C ALA A 191 -13.08 -9.67 3.62
N ASP A 192 -14.27 -9.65 4.18
CA ASP A 192 -14.54 -10.29 5.46
C ASP A 192 -14.35 -11.81 5.39
N ILE A 193 -13.68 -12.32 6.41
CA ILE A 193 -13.37 -13.74 6.56
C ILE A 193 -14.60 -14.43 7.13
N THR A 194 -14.96 -15.56 6.55
CA THR A 194 -16.09 -16.38 7.00
C THR A 194 -15.64 -17.81 7.28
N ASP A 195 -16.31 -18.47 8.18
CA ASP A 195 -16.11 -19.88 8.49
C ASP A 195 -17.43 -20.66 8.43
N ASP A 196 -17.36 -21.91 8.00
CA ASP A 196 -18.55 -22.77 7.84
C ASP A 196 -19.10 -23.27 9.19
N ALA A 197 -18.32 -23.14 10.28
CA ALA A 197 -18.66 -23.67 11.61
C ALA A 197 -19.19 -22.60 12.58
N ASP A 198 -19.49 -21.39 12.14
CA ASP A 198 -19.83 -20.23 12.99
C ASP A 198 -18.81 -19.97 14.14
N TYR A 199 -17.58 -20.42 13.99
CA TYR A 199 -16.53 -20.26 15.01
C TYR A 199 -16.22 -18.79 15.27
N ILE A 200 -16.02 -18.01 14.23
CA ILE A 200 -15.75 -16.54 14.33
C ILE A 200 -16.90 -15.84 15.06
N LYS A 201 -18.14 -16.19 14.72
CA LYS A 201 -19.34 -15.65 15.36
C LYS A 201 -19.44 -16.04 16.84
N ASN A 202 -19.12 -17.30 17.15
CA ASN A 202 -19.11 -17.78 18.53
C ASN A 202 -17.96 -17.19 19.35
N LEU A 203 -16.79 -16.99 18.74
CA LEU A 203 -15.67 -16.29 19.33
C LEU A 203 -16.04 -14.83 19.66
N GLY A 204 -16.71 -14.15 18.74
CA GLY A 204 -17.24 -12.80 18.96
C GLY A 204 -18.25 -12.76 20.11
N LYS A 205 -19.18 -13.73 20.19
CA LYS A 205 -20.12 -13.85 21.33
C LYS A 205 -19.40 -14.10 22.64
N LYS A 206 -18.40 -15.00 22.65
CA LYS A 206 -17.59 -15.28 23.84
C LYS A 206 -16.83 -14.04 24.29
N ALA A 207 -16.21 -13.31 23.37
CA ALA A 207 -15.52 -12.06 23.68
C ALA A 207 -16.46 -10.98 24.21
N ALA A 208 -17.63 -10.80 23.61
CA ALA A 208 -18.66 -9.87 24.05
C ALA A 208 -19.19 -10.23 25.44
N THR A 209 -19.46 -11.53 25.68
CA THR A 209 -19.92 -12.00 27.01
C THR A 209 -18.86 -11.79 28.07
N LYS A 210 -17.59 -12.08 27.74
CA LYS A 210 -16.47 -11.84 28.67
C LYS A 210 -16.30 -10.35 28.98
N ALA A 211 -16.33 -9.50 27.97
CA ALA A 211 -16.24 -8.06 28.14
C ALA A 211 -17.41 -7.50 28.96
N LYS A 212 -18.64 -8.01 28.74
CA LYS A 212 -19.81 -7.64 29.52
C LYS A 212 -19.67 -8.08 30.97
N ALA A 213 -19.25 -9.31 31.22
CA ALA A 213 -19.06 -9.81 32.58
C ALA A 213 -17.95 -9.05 33.32
N GLN A 214 -16.87 -8.68 32.62
CA GLN A 214 -15.81 -7.87 33.18
C GLN A 214 -16.31 -6.45 33.55
N ALA A 215 -17.07 -5.81 32.64
CA ALA A 215 -17.64 -4.50 32.89
C ALA A 215 -18.66 -4.53 34.06
N GLU A 216 -19.47 -5.58 34.16
CA GLU A 216 -20.39 -5.76 35.29
C GLU A 216 -19.62 -5.98 36.60
N ALA A 217 -18.51 -6.73 36.59
CA ALA A 217 -17.65 -6.92 37.76
C ALA A 217 -16.97 -5.63 38.16
N ASP A 218 -16.45 -4.86 37.21
CA ASP A 218 -15.79 -3.57 37.45
C ASP A 218 -16.80 -2.55 38.07
N ILE A 219 -18.04 -2.51 37.54
CA ILE A 219 -19.11 -1.68 38.07
C ILE A 219 -19.46 -2.09 39.52
N ALA A 220 -19.64 -3.40 39.77
CA ALA A 220 -19.97 -3.91 41.08
C ALA A 220 -18.84 -3.63 42.12
N GLU A 221 -17.57 -3.67 41.65
CA GLU A 221 -16.43 -3.31 42.52
C GLU A 221 -16.42 -1.81 42.87
N GLU A 222 -16.69 -0.94 41.88
CA GLU A 222 -16.78 0.51 42.10
C GLU A 222 -18.01 0.89 42.98
N GLU A 223 -19.16 0.25 42.74
CA GLU A 223 -20.34 0.41 43.64
C GLU A 223 -20.03 0.00 45.05
N LYS A 224 -19.37 -1.13 45.27
CA LYS A 224 -18.96 -1.62 46.57
C LYS A 224 -17.97 -0.64 47.27
N LYS A 225 -17.01 -0.09 46.51
CA LYS A 225 -16.09 0.95 47.05
C LYS A 225 -16.86 2.20 47.44
N GLY A 226 -17.82 2.62 46.61
CA GLY A 226 -18.71 3.73 46.92
C GLY A 226 -19.54 3.51 48.17
N ASP A 227 -20.13 2.34 48.32
CA ASP A 227 -20.93 1.97 49.50
C ASP A 227 -20.09 1.91 50.77
N ILE A 228 -18.87 1.38 50.72
CA ILE A 228 -17.93 1.36 51.83
C ILE A 228 -17.59 2.79 52.22
N GLN A 229 -17.28 3.65 51.26
CA GLN A 229 -16.92 5.05 51.52
C GLN A 229 -18.10 5.83 52.11
N ILE A 230 -19.34 5.57 51.65
CA ILE A 230 -20.56 6.14 52.23
C ILE A 230 -20.78 5.61 53.63
N ALA A 231 -20.58 4.31 53.88
CA ALA A 231 -20.71 3.71 55.21
C ALA A 231 -19.66 4.24 56.19
N GLU A 232 -18.39 4.37 55.76
CA GLU A 232 -17.32 4.98 56.54
C GLU A 232 -17.60 6.45 56.84
N THR A 233 -18.06 7.21 55.84
CA THR A 233 -18.45 8.62 56.04
C THR A 233 -19.65 8.76 56.99
N LYS A 234 -20.64 7.84 56.88
CA LYS A 234 -21.77 7.82 57.83
C LYS A 234 -21.34 7.44 59.26
N LYS A 235 -20.43 6.47 59.36
CA LYS A 235 -19.85 6.06 60.65
C LYS A 235 -19.03 7.18 61.27
N GLU A 236 -18.16 7.84 60.50
CA GLU A 236 -17.41 9.01 60.94
C GLU A 236 -18.33 10.17 61.37
N LYS A 237 -19.37 10.44 60.57
CA LYS A 237 -20.39 11.43 60.93
C LYS A 237 -21.12 11.05 62.20
N ALA A 238 -21.50 9.79 62.39
CA ALA A 238 -22.17 9.31 63.60
C ALA A 238 -21.24 9.42 64.84
N ILE A 239 -19.95 9.09 64.67
CA ILE A 239 -18.94 9.26 65.75
C ILE A 239 -18.69 10.75 66.06
N ALA A 240 -18.60 11.59 64.98
CA ALA A 240 -18.44 13.03 65.15
C ALA A 240 -19.65 13.68 65.82
N VAL A 241 -20.87 13.26 65.49
CA VAL A 241 -22.11 13.72 66.18
C VAL A 241 -22.15 13.29 67.66
N ALA A 242 -21.83 12.00 67.90
CA ALA A 242 -21.77 11.50 69.27
C ALA A 242 -20.66 12.18 70.13
N ALA A 243 -19.52 12.51 69.50
CA ALA A 243 -18.46 13.28 70.13
C ALA A 243 -18.87 14.76 70.43
N ALA A 244 -19.53 15.38 69.41
CA ALA A 244 -20.03 16.75 69.49
C ALA A 244 -21.12 16.89 70.61
N GLU A 245 -22.03 15.90 70.72
CA GLU A 245 -23.03 15.88 71.81
C GLU A 245 -22.38 15.73 73.14
N LYS A 246 -21.25 15.06 73.27
CA LYS A 246 -20.52 14.87 74.55
C LYS A 246 -19.69 16.07 74.96
N ASP A 247 -19.14 16.81 73.99
CA ASP A 247 -18.30 17.98 74.22
C ASP A 247 -19.09 19.31 74.21
N GLN A 248 -20.39 19.27 73.87
CA GLN A 248 -21.25 20.47 73.80
C GLN A 248 -21.34 21.26 75.12
N ALA A 249 -21.00 20.65 76.24
CA ALA A 249 -21.02 21.32 77.54
C ALA A 249 -19.76 22.18 77.85
N THR A 250 -18.62 21.95 77.15
CA THR A 250 -17.34 22.58 77.55
C THR A 250 -16.49 23.22 76.50
N GLN A 251 -16.73 22.94 75.16
CA GLN A 251 -15.81 23.40 74.10
C GLN A 251 -16.48 23.83 72.75
N VAL A 252 -17.66 24.37 72.79
CA VAL A 252 -18.45 24.77 71.58
C VAL A 252 -17.71 25.80 70.68
N ALA A 253 -16.87 26.64 71.24
CA ALA A 253 -16.16 27.67 70.46
C ALA A 253 -14.90 27.14 69.74
N GLN A 254 -14.15 26.22 70.34
CA GLN A 254 -12.90 25.66 69.69
C GLN A 254 -13.20 24.59 68.70
N THR A 255 -14.21 23.74 68.90
CA THR A 255 -14.56 22.66 67.99
C THR A 255 -15.17 23.20 66.72
N LYS A 256 -15.89 24.30 66.72
CA LYS A 256 -16.40 24.96 65.53
C LYS A 256 -15.28 25.48 64.64
N GLN A 257 -14.28 26.10 65.26
CA GLN A 257 -13.15 26.64 64.49
C GLN A 257 -12.24 25.55 63.86
N GLU A 258 -12.01 24.45 64.64
CA GLU A 258 -11.28 23.29 64.12
C GLU A 258 -12.05 22.53 63.00
N GLN A 259 -13.37 22.44 63.09
CA GLN A 259 -14.19 21.83 62.05
C GLN A 259 -14.23 22.68 60.78
N GLU A 260 -14.33 24.02 60.90
CA GLU A 260 -14.27 24.91 59.75
C GLU A 260 -12.90 24.85 59.05
N VAL A 261 -11.81 24.77 59.80
CA VAL A 261 -10.45 24.63 59.23
C VAL A 261 -10.28 23.28 58.51
N LYS A 262 -10.74 22.16 59.11
CA LYS A 262 -10.67 20.82 58.46
C LYS A 262 -11.53 20.72 57.21
N VAL A 263 -12.74 21.30 57.25
CA VAL A 263 -13.61 21.33 56.05
C VAL A 263 -13.00 22.19 54.95
N ALA A 264 -12.45 23.37 55.30
CA ALA A 264 -11.77 24.25 54.36
C ALA A 264 -10.51 23.58 53.74
N GLU A 265 -9.80 22.79 54.53
CA GLU A 265 -8.61 22.05 54.06
C GLU A 265 -8.98 20.86 53.16
N ILE A 266 -10.07 20.15 53.48
CA ILE A 266 -10.60 19.08 52.64
C ILE A 266 -11.17 19.65 51.33
N GLU A 267 -11.91 20.78 51.41
CA GLU A 267 -12.40 21.47 50.22
C GLU A 267 -11.25 22.01 49.34
N LYS A 268 -10.21 22.58 49.98
CA LYS A 268 -9.02 23.03 49.27
C LYS A 268 -8.26 21.86 48.63
N ASN A 269 -8.10 20.75 49.35
CA ASN A 269 -7.44 19.56 48.78
C ASN A 269 -8.30 18.89 47.70
N LYS A 270 -9.63 18.90 47.85
CA LYS A 270 -10.56 18.41 46.81
C LYS A 270 -10.58 19.32 45.59
N ALA A 271 -10.50 20.65 45.80
CA ALA A 271 -10.36 21.60 44.72
C ALA A 271 -9.02 21.45 43.97
N ILE A 272 -7.93 21.17 44.71
CA ILE A 272 -6.62 20.92 44.15
C ILE A 272 -6.61 19.61 43.35
N SER A 273 -7.17 18.51 43.90
CA SER A 273 -7.20 17.23 43.19
C SER A 273 -8.14 17.24 41.94
N LEU A 274 -9.26 17.99 42.04
CA LEU A 274 -10.14 18.23 40.87
C LEU A 274 -9.43 19.11 39.82
N ALA A 275 -8.75 20.17 40.28
CA ALA A 275 -7.99 21.03 39.37
C ALA A 275 -6.79 20.30 38.72
N GLU A 276 -6.15 19.36 39.42
CA GLU A 276 -5.09 18.53 38.87
C GLU A 276 -5.65 17.48 37.86
N ALA A 277 -6.80 16.87 38.19
CA ALA A 277 -7.47 15.94 37.25
C ALA A 277 -8.01 16.64 36.01
N ASP A 278 -8.55 17.86 36.16
CA ASP A 278 -8.98 18.65 35.01
C ASP A 278 -7.79 19.14 34.16
N LYS A 279 -6.71 19.54 34.82
CA LYS A 279 -5.47 19.97 34.15
C LYS A 279 -4.80 18.82 33.36
N THR A 280 -4.83 17.60 33.91
CA THR A 280 -4.33 16.41 33.19
C THR A 280 -5.21 16.05 32.00
N LYS A 281 -6.54 16.11 32.13
CA LYS A 281 -7.46 15.93 31.02
C LYS A 281 -7.32 17.01 29.95
N GLU A 282 -7.19 18.26 30.39
CA GLU A 282 -7.00 19.38 29.47
C GLU A 282 -5.67 19.28 28.71
N SER A 283 -4.60 18.83 29.41
CA SER A 283 -3.31 18.57 28.75
C SER A 283 -3.34 17.39 27.80
N GLU A 284 -4.09 16.30 28.10
CA GLU A 284 -4.28 15.18 27.20
C GLU A 284 -5.11 15.57 25.96
N VAL A 285 -6.18 16.36 26.18
CA VAL A 285 -6.99 16.88 25.07
C VAL A 285 -6.19 17.87 24.23
N ALA A 286 -5.40 18.75 24.86
CA ALA A 286 -4.52 19.69 24.16
C ALA A 286 -3.43 18.94 23.34
N ASN A 287 -2.85 17.88 23.91
CA ASN A 287 -1.88 17.05 23.18
C ASN A 287 -2.53 16.34 22.00
N GLN A 288 -3.74 15.77 22.20
CA GLN A 288 -4.48 15.16 21.08
C GLN A 288 -4.92 16.18 20.03
N GLN A 289 -5.22 17.42 20.44
CA GLN A 289 -5.50 18.50 19.48
C GLN A 289 -4.22 18.95 18.76
N ALA A 290 -3.13 19.10 19.47
CA ALA A 290 -1.84 19.44 18.88
C ALA A 290 -1.36 18.37 17.88
N ASP A 291 -1.56 17.08 18.22
CA ASP A 291 -1.24 15.97 17.31
C ASP A 291 -2.14 16.00 16.05
N LYS A 292 -3.42 16.30 16.23
CA LYS A 292 -4.35 16.48 15.10
C LYS A 292 -4.00 17.71 14.25
N GLU A 293 -3.66 18.82 14.88
CA GLU A 293 -3.22 20.03 14.19
C GLU A 293 -1.88 19.82 13.49
N ALA A 294 -0.94 19.11 14.10
CA ALA A 294 0.31 18.73 13.45
C ALA A 294 0.07 17.81 12.28
N ALA A 295 -0.84 16.83 12.40
CA ALA A 295 -1.20 15.95 11.30
C ALA A 295 -1.91 16.69 10.16
N THR A 296 -2.83 17.65 10.49
CA THR A 296 -3.50 18.47 9.48
C THR A 296 -2.55 19.47 8.83
N ALA A 297 -1.65 20.08 9.60
CA ALA A 297 -0.60 20.97 9.07
C ALA A 297 0.37 20.21 8.15
N ALA A 298 0.76 18.99 8.54
CA ALA A 298 1.58 18.13 7.69
C ALA A 298 0.87 17.71 6.40
N ALA A 299 -0.44 17.44 6.47
CA ALA A 299 -1.27 17.16 5.29
C ALA A 299 -1.40 18.39 4.38
N GLN A 300 -1.63 19.57 4.97
CA GLN A 300 -1.70 20.85 4.23
C GLN A 300 -0.35 21.22 3.62
N ALA A 301 0.76 21.00 4.33
CA ALA A 301 2.09 21.23 3.79
C ALA A 301 2.40 20.30 2.59
N ARG A 302 1.96 19.04 2.66
CA ARG A 302 2.10 18.10 1.52
C ARG A 302 1.24 18.49 0.34
N SER A 303 0.00 18.93 0.58
CA SER A 303 -0.87 19.41 -0.50
C SER A 303 -0.34 20.73 -1.10
N ALA A 304 0.14 21.67 -0.26
CA ALA A 304 0.76 22.89 -0.73
C ALA A 304 2.04 22.64 -1.55
N ALA A 305 2.87 21.68 -1.11
CA ALA A 305 4.06 21.26 -1.87
C ALA A 305 3.69 20.60 -3.21
N ALA A 306 2.61 19.81 -3.23
CA ALA A 306 2.11 19.22 -4.46
C ALA A 306 1.57 20.28 -5.44
N VAL A 307 0.82 21.28 -4.93
CA VAL A 307 0.33 22.40 -5.72
C VAL A 307 1.50 23.25 -6.24
N ALA A 308 2.45 23.61 -5.37
CA ALA A 308 3.63 24.36 -5.77
C ALA A 308 4.47 23.63 -6.84
N LYS A 309 4.56 22.29 -6.73
CA LYS A 309 5.23 21.48 -7.76
C LYS A 309 4.46 21.50 -9.09
N SER A 310 3.13 21.36 -9.04
CA SER A 310 2.31 21.43 -10.26
C SER A 310 2.32 22.81 -10.91
N GLU A 311 2.39 23.87 -10.10
CA GLU A 311 2.55 25.25 -10.60
C GLU A 311 3.93 25.49 -11.21
N ALA A 312 4.99 24.96 -10.58
CA ALA A 312 6.33 25.04 -11.13
C ALA A 312 6.47 24.28 -12.46
N ASP A 313 5.87 23.07 -12.53
CA ASP A 313 5.85 22.27 -13.76
C ASP A 313 5.02 22.98 -14.87
N ALA A 314 3.91 23.65 -14.50
CA ALA A 314 3.11 24.44 -15.43
C ALA A 314 3.85 25.69 -15.92
N LEU A 315 4.61 26.35 -15.03
CA LEU A 315 5.43 27.51 -15.37
C LEU A 315 6.61 27.12 -16.27
N ALA A 316 7.21 25.97 -16.02
CA ALA A 316 8.27 25.42 -16.87
C ALA A 316 7.74 25.12 -18.28
N ALA A 317 6.57 24.49 -18.37
CA ALA A 317 5.91 24.21 -19.65
C ALA A 317 5.52 25.49 -20.41
N GLN A 318 5.11 26.55 -19.68
CA GLN A 318 4.85 27.86 -20.28
C GLN A 318 6.14 28.52 -20.80
N ALA A 319 7.21 28.45 -20.03
CA ALA A 319 8.51 28.99 -20.43
C ALA A 319 9.09 28.27 -21.66
N GLU A 320 8.92 26.94 -21.75
CA GLU A 320 9.30 26.17 -22.94
C GLU A 320 8.45 26.57 -24.17
N ALA A 321 7.14 26.74 -23.98
CA ALA A 321 6.26 27.17 -25.06
C ALA A 321 6.55 28.61 -25.53
N GLU A 322 6.92 29.53 -24.63
CA GLU A 322 7.36 30.88 -24.98
C GLU A 322 8.72 30.88 -25.67
N ALA A 323 9.65 30.01 -25.21
CA ALA A 323 10.93 29.85 -25.87
C ALA A 323 10.79 29.30 -27.29
N GLU A 324 9.93 28.27 -27.49
CA GLU A 324 9.61 27.77 -28.84
C GLU A 324 8.97 28.85 -29.73
N LYS A 325 8.06 29.64 -29.14
CA LYS A 325 7.42 30.76 -29.88
C LYS A 325 8.45 31.81 -30.30
N ASN A 326 9.35 32.17 -29.40
CA ASN A 326 10.42 33.13 -29.69
C ASN A 326 11.41 32.59 -30.74
N ILE A 327 11.73 31.30 -30.69
CA ILE A 327 12.58 30.66 -31.72
C ILE A 327 11.87 30.64 -33.08
N ARG A 328 10.56 30.42 -33.11
CA ARG A 328 9.76 30.49 -34.35
C ARG A 328 9.68 31.92 -34.91
N MET A 329 9.52 32.92 -34.01
CA MET A 329 9.51 34.32 -34.40
C MET A 329 10.87 34.76 -34.95
N ALA A 330 11.96 34.41 -34.26
CA ALA A 330 13.33 34.70 -34.73
C ALA A 330 13.67 34.00 -36.05
N LYS A 331 13.16 32.80 -36.29
CA LYS A 331 13.28 32.13 -37.60
C LYS A 331 12.45 32.79 -38.71
N ALA A 332 11.29 33.34 -38.36
CA ALA A 332 10.45 34.05 -39.31
C ALA A 332 11.05 35.40 -39.69
N GLU A 333 11.66 36.12 -38.74
CA GLU A 333 12.38 37.38 -39.00
C GLU A 333 13.64 37.14 -39.87
N GLN A 334 14.40 36.08 -39.63
CA GLN A 334 15.52 35.72 -40.49
C GLN A 334 15.12 35.31 -41.93
N GLN A 335 13.90 34.83 -42.12
CA GLN A 335 13.40 34.55 -43.46
C GLN A 335 12.87 35.79 -44.21
N GLN A 336 12.47 36.86 -43.47
CA GLN A 336 12.08 38.12 -44.08
C GLN A 336 13.23 39.06 -44.44
N GLU A 337 14.42 38.86 -43.83
CA GLU A 337 15.65 39.61 -44.19
C GLU A 337 16.44 38.97 -45.36
N ALA A 338 16.00 37.79 -45.81
CA ALA A 338 16.69 37.04 -46.88
C ALA A 338 15.90 37.07 -48.24
N GLU A 339 14.80 37.82 -48.32
CA GLU A 339 14.15 38.21 -49.59
C GLU A 339 14.37 39.74 -49.83
#